data_fd0a0ac35828307b6a7c7423f886d4b3
#
_entry.id   fd0a0ac35828307b6a7c7423f886d4b3
#
_cell.length_a   1.000
_cell.length_b   1.000
_cell.length_c   1.000
_cell.angle_alpha   90.00
_cell.angle_beta   90.00
_cell.angle_gamma   90.00
#
_symmetry.space_group_name_H-M   'P 1'
#
loop_
_entity.id
_entity.type
_entity.pdbx_description
1 polymer ?
#
loop_
_entity_poly.entity_id
_entity_poly.type
_entity_poly.pdbx_seq_one_letter_code
_entity_poly.pdbx_strand_id
1 'polypeptide(L)'
;MDFSELDYQAKVRDSLNKILTDKCSQDELKNFDDGFKHDDALLSLLAENGYLGLGINEKFGGSGEDLYDLGILFERLGYYAAPLSLTGCLVDVAQTIQKFSETETHKSILKSIVKGELYTSAILEPNNQDPENPITKAKFNGDKILVNGVKYLSEIASVAKSILVSVSSDEGVLLVLIDKDKVKLTPLASTANSPIFKVEINDVTLDQSSIIHEKGRGLEALRYLLQINMVMRSYIALGVAEKMTALIASYTSEREQFGRVIGTFQAVSHRAADCFIELECLRLVNQQASVNLILEGITSSEEIIRVNNIKEDASI
;
A
#
# COMPACT_ATOMS: atom_id res chain seq x y z
N MET A 1 4.95 -14.25 -21.90
CA MET A 1 4.46 -14.60 -20.57
C MET A 1 2.95 -14.58 -20.64
N ASP A 2 2.25 -15.55 -20.08
CA ASP A 2 0.78 -15.54 -20.03
C ASP A 2 0.37 -14.81 -18.74
N PHE A 3 -0.40 -13.74 -18.87
CA PHE A 3 -0.91 -12.95 -17.78
C PHE A 3 -2.41 -13.20 -17.52
N SER A 4 -2.95 -14.30 -18.07
CA SER A 4 -4.32 -14.70 -17.79
C SER A 4 -4.50 -14.93 -16.28
N GLU A 5 -5.59 -14.40 -15.75
CA GLU A 5 -5.96 -14.63 -14.34
C GLU A 5 -6.28 -16.12 -14.12
N LEU A 6 -5.74 -16.70 -13.07
CA LEU A 6 -6.01 -18.08 -12.68
C LEU A 6 -7.42 -18.22 -12.08
N ASP A 7 -8.03 -19.41 -12.22
CA ASP A 7 -9.39 -19.64 -11.73
C ASP A 7 -9.61 -19.28 -10.26
N TYR A 8 -8.61 -19.49 -9.41
CA TYR A 8 -8.71 -19.13 -7.99
C TYR A 8 -8.61 -17.62 -7.79
N GLN A 9 -7.79 -16.91 -8.59
CA GLN A 9 -7.64 -15.44 -8.54
C GLN A 9 -8.94 -14.75 -8.96
N ALA A 10 -9.60 -15.25 -10.01
CA ALA A 10 -10.92 -14.80 -10.39
C ALA A 10 -11.95 -14.97 -9.25
N LYS A 11 -11.92 -16.10 -8.54
CA LYS A 11 -12.78 -16.33 -7.38
C LYS A 11 -12.47 -15.38 -6.20
N VAL A 12 -11.18 -15.08 -5.94
CA VAL A 12 -10.76 -14.09 -4.94
C VAL A 12 -11.32 -12.71 -5.30
N ARG A 13 -11.15 -12.29 -6.56
CA ARG A 13 -11.70 -11.02 -7.09
C ARG A 13 -13.22 -10.95 -6.94
N ASP A 14 -13.95 -11.98 -7.34
CA ASP A 14 -15.40 -12.02 -7.26
C ASP A 14 -15.92 -11.97 -5.82
N SER A 15 -15.24 -12.65 -4.91
CA SER A 15 -15.59 -12.64 -3.50
C SER A 15 -15.31 -11.27 -2.85
N LEU A 16 -14.18 -10.63 -3.17
CA LEU A 16 -13.88 -9.26 -2.77
C LEU A 16 -14.92 -8.28 -3.32
N ASN A 17 -15.30 -8.42 -4.59
CA ASN A 17 -16.33 -7.58 -5.21
C ASN A 17 -17.67 -7.67 -4.45
N LYS A 18 -18.09 -8.86 -4.03
CA LYS A 18 -19.33 -9.03 -3.25
C LYS A 18 -19.26 -8.29 -1.91
N ILE A 19 -18.17 -8.47 -1.15
CA ILE A 19 -17.97 -7.83 0.14
C ILE A 19 -17.94 -6.29 -0.02
N LEU A 20 -17.14 -5.80 -0.97
CA LEU A 20 -16.91 -4.36 -1.12
C LEU A 20 -18.11 -3.64 -1.76
N THR A 21 -18.89 -4.30 -2.63
CA THR A 21 -20.15 -3.73 -3.14
C THR A 21 -21.10 -3.40 -2.01
N ASP A 22 -21.19 -4.28 -1.03
CA ASP A 22 -22.10 -4.13 0.11
C ASP A 22 -21.60 -3.09 1.12
N LYS A 23 -20.29 -3.12 1.44
CA LYS A 23 -19.67 -2.30 2.47
C LYS A 23 -19.18 -0.92 1.99
N CYS A 24 -19.02 -0.72 0.70
CA CYS A 24 -18.52 0.53 0.11
C CYS A 24 -19.58 1.15 -0.82
N SER A 25 -20.87 1.05 -0.48
CA SER A 25 -21.93 1.79 -1.16
C SER A 25 -21.75 3.30 -0.95
N GLN A 26 -22.32 4.13 -1.84
CA GLN A 26 -22.21 5.58 -1.72
C GLN A 26 -22.70 6.10 -0.36
N ASP A 27 -23.74 5.49 0.21
CA ASP A 27 -24.29 5.92 1.50
C ASP A 27 -23.38 5.50 2.66
N GLU A 28 -22.77 4.32 2.61
CA GLU A 28 -21.77 3.89 3.60
C GLU A 28 -20.52 4.77 3.53
N LEU A 29 -20.00 5.07 2.35
CA LEU A 29 -18.80 5.90 2.19
C LEU A 29 -18.98 7.32 2.74
N LYS A 30 -20.19 7.90 2.69
CA LYS A 30 -20.50 9.20 3.32
C LYS A 30 -20.23 9.22 4.82
N ASN A 31 -20.34 8.08 5.51
CA ASN A 31 -20.06 7.98 6.94
C ASN A 31 -18.57 8.18 7.27
N PHE A 32 -17.69 8.09 6.27
CA PHE A 32 -16.24 8.28 6.38
C PHE A 32 -15.76 9.66 5.89
N ASP A 33 -16.65 10.49 5.33
CA ASP A 33 -16.31 11.83 4.80
C ASP A 33 -15.87 12.82 5.90
N ASP A 34 -16.22 12.57 7.17
CA ASP A 34 -15.80 13.40 8.31
C ASP A 34 -14.32 13.25 8.70
N GLY A 35 -13.53 12.57 7.89
CA GLY A 35 -12.07 12.45 7.98
C GLY A 35 -11.55 11.61 9.14
N PHE A 36 -10.29 11.13 9.01
CA PHE A 36 -9.52 10.41 10.03
C PHE A 36 -10.13 9.12 10.57
N LYS A 37 -11.12 8.54 9.88
CA LYS A 37 -11.73 7.26 10.25
C LYS A 37 -11.14 6.11 9.45
N HIS A 38 -11.06 4.97 10.09
CA HIS A 38 -10.71 3.68 9.53
C HIS A 38 -11.88 2.73 9.74
N ASP A 39 -12.23 1.94 8.73
CA ASP A 39 -13.36 1.00 8.84
C ASP A 39 -12.93 -0.30 9.53
N ASP A 40 -13.03 -0.34 10.85
CA ASP A 40 -12.69 -1.52 11.65
C ASP A 40 -13.63 -2.72 11.35
N ALA A 41 -14.86 -2.48 10.93
CA ALA A 41 -15.80 -3.54 10.60
C ALA A 41 -15.43 -4.20 9.27
N LEU A 42 -15.06 -3.41 8.26
CA LEU A 42 -14.56 -3.93 6.99
C LEU A 42 -13.21 -4.64 7.19
N LEU A 43 -12.31 -4.08 8.01
CA LEU A 43 -11.03 -4.72 8.33
C LEU A 43 -11.26 -6.11 8.95
N SER A 44 -12.13 -6.21 9.95
CA SER A 44 -12.45 -7.48 10.61
C SER A 44 -13.02 -8.49 9.62
N LEU A 45 -13.92 -8.06 8.74
CA LEU A 45 -14.51 -8.92 7.72
C LEU A 45 -13.46 -9.43 6.71
N LEU A 46 -12.51 -8.59 6.30
CA LEU A 46 -11.41 -9.00 5.43
C LEU A 46 -10.47 -9.98 6.14
N ALA A 47 -10.19 -9.79 7.44
CA ALA A 47 -9.39 -10.70 8.25
C ALA A 47 -10.06 -12.07 8.38
N GLU A 48 -11.35 -12.11 8.74
CA GLU A 48 -12.13 -13.34 8.90
C GLU A 48 -12.21 -14.17 7.62
N ASN A 49 -12.20 -13.51 6.46
CA ASN A 49 -12.20 -14.16 5.15
C ASN A 49 -10.79 -14.45 4.60
N GLY A 50 -9.73 -14.18 5.39
CA GLY A 50 -8.34 -14.51 5.04
C GLY A 50 -7.65 -13.54 4.08
N TYR A 51 -8.29 -12.42 3.69
CA TYR A 51 -7.71 -11.48 2.72
C TYR A 51 -6.48 -10.74 3.23
N LEU A 52 -6.33 -10.58 4.54
CA LEU A 52 -5.11 -10.00 5.13
C LEU A 52 -3.92 -10.96 5.10
N GLY A 53 -4.15 -12.22 4.70
CA GLY A 53 -3.11 -13.22 4.49
C GLY A 53 -2.55 -13.26 3.05
N LEU A 54 -3.15 -12.53 2.10
CA LEU A 54 -2.64 -12.47 0.73
C LEU A 54 -1.23 -11.86 0.71
N GLY A 55 -0.31 -12.49 -0.02
CA GLY A 55 1.10 -12.12 -0.07
C GLY A 55 1.90 -12.53 1.18
N ILE A 56 1.30 -13.21 2.17
CA ILE A 56 1.98 -13.72 3.36
C ILE A 56 2.09 -15.25 3.28
N ASN A 57 3.27 -15.77 3.60
CA ASN A 57 3.56 -17.20 3.55
C ASN A 57 2.63 -18.03 4.46
N GLU A 58 2.23 -19.20 3.99
CA GLU A 58 1.31 -20.13 4.69
C GLU A 58 1.79 -20.51 6.09
N LYS A 59 3.10 -20.64 6.33
CA LYS A 59 3.68 -20.92 7.66
C LYS A 59 3.35 -19.86 8.72
N PHE A 60 2.95 -18.66 8.30
CA PHE A 60 2.51 -17.56 9.16
C PHE A 60 0.99 -17.40 9.18
N GLY A 61 0.27 -18.31 8.54
CA GLY A 61 -1.19 -18.29 8.44
C GLY A 61 -1.72 -17.47 7.25
N GLY A 62 -0.85 -17.09 6.33
CA GLY A 62 -1.23 -16.44 5.07
C GLY A 62 -1.68 -17.43 4.00
N SER A 63 -1.93 -16.92 2.81
CA SER A 63 -2.43 -17.67 1.64
C SER A 63 -1.36 -17.94 0.58
N GLY A 64 -0.11 -17.56 0.83
CA GLY A 64 1.02 -17.66 -0.09
C GLY A 64 1.69 -16.31 -0.35
N GLU A 65 2.89 -16.34 -0.93
CA GLU A 65 3.75 -15.16 -1.14
C GLU A 65 3.52 -14.46 -2.51
N ASP A 66 2.41 -14.75 -3.20
CA ASP A 66 2.14 -14.17 -4.51
C ASP A 66 1.77 -12.69 -4.38
N LEU A 67 2.59 -11.83 -4.97
CA LEU A 67 2.37 -10.38 -4.99
C LEU A 67 1.24 -9.96 -5.93
N TYR A 68 0.91 -10.80 -6.92
CA TYR A 68 -0.23 -10.54 -7.78
C TYR A 68 -1.55 -10.72 -7.03
N ASP A 69 -1.65 -11.75 -6.19
CA ASP A 69 -2.82 -11.97 -5.33
C ASP A 69 -3.03 -10.80 -4.36
N LEU A 70 -1.94 -10.30 -3.76
CA LEU A 70 -1.96 -9.08 -2.96
C LEU A 70 -2.38 -7.87 -3.79
N GLY A 71 -1.93 -7.77 -5.05
CA GLY A 71 -2.33 -6.74 -6.00
C GLY A 71 -3.83 -6.72 -6.28
N ILE A 72 -4.48 -7.92 -6.40
CA ILE A 72 -5.93 -8.01 -6.56
C ILE A 72 -6.68 -7.35 -5.39
N LEU A 73 -6.22 -7.57 -4.16
CA LEU A 73 -6.80 -6.90 -2.99
C LEU A 73 -6.73 -5.38 -3.13
N PHE A 74 -5.55 -4.84 -3.41
CA PHE A 74 -5.36 -3.39 -3.53
C PHE A 74 -6.12 -2.78 -4.71
N GLU A 75 -6.17 -3.46 -5.84
CA GLU A 75 -6.98 -3.07 -6.99
C GLU A 75 -8.47 -2.95 -6.61
N ARG A 76 -9.00 -3.94 -5.89
CA ARG A 76 -10.41 -3.89 -5.47
C ARG A 76 -10.67 -2.84 -4.40
N LEU A 77 -9.76 -2.64 -3.44
CA LEU A 77 -9.86 -1.54 -2.48
C LEU A 77 -9.90 -0.17 -3.20
N GLY A 78 -9.08 0.01 -4.24
CA GLY A 78 -9.09 1.21 -5.07
C GLY A 78 -10.40 1.37 -5.86
N TYR A 79 -10.89 0.31 -6.50
CA TYR A 79 -12.14 0.34 -7.28
C TYR A 79 -13.36 0.77 -6.47
N TYR A 80 -13.43 0.32 -5.22
CA TYR A 80 -14.54 0.63 -4.31
C TYR A 80 -14.30 1.84 -3.42
N ALA A 81 -13.16 2.53 -3.55
CA ALA A 81 -12.74 3.62 -2.67
C ALA A 81 -12.84 3.23 -1.19
N ALA A 82 -12.48 1.99 -0.85
CA ALA A 82 -12.63 1.45 0.49
C ALA A 82 -11.88 2.31 1.53
N PRO A 83 -12.51 2.65 2.68
CA PRO A 83 -11.91 3.49 3.72
C PRO A 83 -10.89 2.71 4.57
N LEU A 84 -9.94 2.05 3.91
CA LEU A 84 -8.89 1.23 4.48
C LEU A 84 -7.52 1.59 3.90
N SER A 85 -6.57 1.91 4.76
CA SER A 85 -5.16 2.11 4.38
C SER A 85 -4.34 0.92 4.86
N LEU A 86 -4.13 -0.06 3.98
CA LEU A 86 -3.43 -1.31 4.30
C LEU A 86 -2.01 -1.41 3.73
N THR A 87 -1.56 -0.44 2.91
CA THR A 87 -0.24 -0.45 2.30
C THR A 87 0.89 -0.48 3.33
N GLY A 88 0.84 0.37 4.36
CA GLY A 88 1.81 0.35 5.45
C GLY A 88 1.90 -1.00 6.17
N CYS A 89 0.77 -1.68 6.34
CA CYS A 89 0.69 -2.94 7.07
C CYS A 89 1.09 -4.15 6.20
N LEU A 90 0.34 -4.39 5.12
CA LEU A 90 0.49 -5.60 4.29
C LEU A 90 1.70 -5.53 3.36
N VAL A 91 2.15 -4.32 2.99
CA VAL A 91 3.26 -4.12 2.06
C VAL A 91 4.52 -3.75 2.81
N ASP A 92 4.55 -2.58 3.45
CA ASP A 92 5.79 -2.06 4.01
C ASP A 92 6.29 -2.91 5.18
N VAL A 93 5.41 -3.27 6.11
CA VAL A 93 5.79 -4.06 7.29
C VAL A 93 5.85 -5.55 6.96
N ALA A 94 4.76 -6.13 6.43
CA ALA A 94 4.69 -7.57 6.25
C ALA A 94 5.73 -8.10 5.26
N GLN A 95 5.83 -7.50 4.06
CA GLN A 95 6.74 -7.99 3.03
C GLN A 95 8.20 -7.78 3.43
N THR A 96 8.52 -6.65 4.09
CA THR A 96 9.89 -6.39 4.55
C THR A 96 10.30 -7.36 5.66
N ILE A 97 9.44 -7.62 6.64
CA ILE A 97 9.71 -8.62 7.68
C ILE A 97 9.87 -10.01 7.06
N GLN A 98 8.99 -10.40 6.15
CA GLN A 98 9.02 -11.72 5.52
C GLN A 98 10.32 -11.98 4.79
N LYS A 99 10.87 -10.95 4.10
CA LYS A 99 12.08 -11.07 3.28
C LYS A 99 13.38 -10.86 4.06
N PHE A 100 13.40 -10.00 5.06
CA PHE A 100 14.64 -9.52 5.68
C PHE A 100 14.81 -9.89 7.15
N SER A 101 13.78 -10.42 7.83
CA SER A 101 13.89 -10.77 9.23
C SER A 101 13.97 -12.26 9.46
N GLU A 102 14.96 -12.66 10.27
CA GLU A 102 15.15 -14.04 10.71
C GLU A 102 14.56 -14.34 12.10
N THR A 103 14.22 -13.28 12.87
CA THR A 103 13.78 -13.46 14.26
C THR A 103 12.33 -13.93 14.36
N GLU A 104 12.08 -14.89 15.26
CA GLU A 104 10.71 -15.38 15.53
C GLU A 104 9.79 -14.27 16.09
N THR A 105 10.36 -13.30 16.81
CA THR A 105 9.61 -12.14 17.32
C THR A 105 9.01 -11.35 16.16
N HIS A 106 9.81 -11.00 15.14
CA HIS A 106 9.29 -10.28 13.96
C HIS A 106 8.35 -11.16 13.13
N LYS A 107 8.67 -12.43 12.95
CA LYS A 107 7.79 -13.37 12.23
C LYS A 107 6.43 -13.55 12.93
N SER A 108 6.35 -13.38 14.26
CA SER A 108 5.08 -13.39 14.99
C SER A 108 4.16 -12.22 14.60
N ILE A 109 4.74 -11.10 14.14
CA ILE A 109 3.99 -9.95 13.63
C ILE A 109 3.17 -10.34 12.41
N LEU A 110 3.73 -11.16 11.50
CA LEU A 110 3.01 -11.63 10.32
C LEU A 110 1.73 -12.40 10.73
N LYS A 111 1.82 -13.25 11.75
CA LYS A 111 0.66 -13.97 12.29
C LYS A 111 -0.39 -13.04 12.89
N SER A 112 0.03 -11.93 13.48
CA SER A 112 -0.90 -10.96 14.05
C SER A 112 -1.55 -10.10 12.97
N ILE A 113 -0.83 -9.74 11.91
CA ILE A 113 -1.36 -9.03 10.74
C ILE A 113 -2.48 -9.84 10.08
N VAL A 114 -2.27 -11.12 9.84
CA VAL A 114 -3.30 -12.01 9.26
C VAL A 114 -4.58 -12.03 10.11
N LYS A 115 -4.48 -11.80 11.43
CA LYS A 115 -5.62 -11.72 12.35
C LYS A 115 -6.24 -10.31 12.48
N GLY A 116 -5.75 -9.33 11.73
CA GLY A 116 -6.28 -7.98 11.73
C GLY A 116 -5.54 -6.99 12.63
N GLU A 117 -4.41 -7.35 13.29
CA GLU A 117 -3.58 -6.34 13.95
C GLU A 117 -2.94 -5.41 12.91
N LEU A 118 -3.05 -4.11 13.12
CA LEU A 118 -2.52 -3.12 12.21
C LEU A 118 -1.13 -2.67 12.61
N TYR A 119 -0.28 -2.56 11.61
CA TYR A 119 1.03 -1.93 11.64
C TYR A 119 1.10 -0.90 10.52
N THR A 120 2.05 0.01 10.57
CA THR A 120 2.24 1.00 9.50
C THR A 120 3.72 1.34 9.35
N SER A 121 4.02 2.16 8.37
CA SER A 121 5.35 2.69 8.12
C SER A 121 5.40 4.21 8.22
N ALA A 122 6.58 4.74 8.48
CA ALA A 122 6.89 6.16 8.45
C ALA A 122 8.27 6.36 7.81
N ILE A 123 8.28 6.54 6.51
CA ILE A 123 9.50 6.62 5.68
C ILE A 123 9.81 8.06 5.28
N LEU A 124 8.80 8.80 4.82
CA LEU A 124 8.97 10.15 4.29
C LEU A 124 9.28 11.17 5.40
N GLU A 125 10.05 12.18 5.08
CA GLU A 125 10.50 13.20 6.01
C GLU A 125 10.25 14.62 5.46
N PRO A 126 9.97 15.62 6.32
CA PRO A 126 9.85 16.98 5.86
C PRO A 126 11.19 17.47 5.28
N ASN A 127 11.13 18.13 4.12
CA ASN A 127 12.29 18.70 3.43
C ASN A 127 13.35 17.68 2.97
N ASN A 128 13.02 16.40 2.93
CA ASN A 128 13.87 15.35 2.37
C ASN A 128 13.14 14.65 1.22
N GLN A 129 13.64 14.82 0.00
CA GLN A 129 13.10 14.19 -1.22
C GLN A 129 13.76 12.84 -1.52
N ASP A 130 14.81 12.48 -0.77
CA ASP A 130 15.53 11.21 -0.95
C ASP A 130 15.28 10.27 0.25
N PRO A 131 14.30 9.37 0.14
CA PRO A 131 13.96 8.43 1.21
C PRO A 131 15.07 7.42 1.50
N GLU A 132 16.02 7.19 0.57
CA GLU A 132 17.15 6.29 0.79
C GLU A 132 18.22 6.87 1.73
N ASN A 133 18.19 8.19 1.93
CA ASN A 133 19.09 8.90 2.85
C ASN A 133 18.29 9.59 3.98
N PRO A 134 17.76 8.82 4.96
CA PRO A 134 16.95 9.38 6.03
C PRO A 134 17.73 10.42 6.86
N ILE A 135 17.07 11.54 7.21
CA ILE A 135 17.63 12.53 8.17
C ILE A 135 17.24 12.24 9.62
N THR A 136 16.24 11.41 9.87
CA THR A 136 15.98 10.82 11.19
C THR A 136 17.16 9.98 11.61
N LYS A 137 17.69 10.22 12.83
CA LYS A 137 18.96 9.64 13.31
C LYS A 137 18.73 8.54 14.33
N ALA A 138 19.57 7.51 14.25
CA ALA A 138 19.74 6.50 15.28
C ALA A 138 21.19 6.52 15.78
N LYS A 139 21.38 6.47 17.11
CA LYS A 139 22.68 6.35 17.74
C LYS A 139 22.73 5.11 18.60
N PHE A 140 23.74 4.27 18.40
CA PHE A 140 23.98 3.12 19.26
C PHE A 140 24.52 3.55 20.62
N ASN A 141 23.98 2.97 21.68
CA ASN A 141 24.42 3.13 23.06
C ASN A 141 24.40 1.78 23.77
N GLY A 142 25.49 1.03 23.67
CA GLY A 142 25.55 -0.38 24.07
C GLY A 142 24.53 -1.21 23.29
N ASP A 143 23.68 -1.94 23.99
CA ASP A 143 22.64 -2.81 23.41
C ASP A 143 21.35 -2.04 23.03
N LYS A 144 21.35 -0.72 23.22
CA LYS A 144 20.21 0.14 22.89
C LYS A 144 20.52 1.02 21.69
N ILE A 145 19.46 1.50 21.06
CA ILE A 145 19.51 2.54 20.03
C ILE A 145 18.63 3.71 20.47
N LEU A 146 19.15 4.91 20.36
CA LEU A 146 18.43 6.16 20.62
C LEU A 146 18.03 6.78 19.29
N VAL A 147 16.73 6.96 19.07
CA VAL A 147 16.16 7.46 17.81
C VAL A 147 15.58 8.86 18.00
N ASN A 148 15.92 9.77 17.07
CA ASN A 148 15.42 11.15 17.04
C ASN A 148 15.11 11.57 15.59
N GLY A 149 13.96 12.21 15.37
CA GLY A 149 13.59 12.77 14.09
C GLY A 149 12.10 12.98 13.90
N VAL A 150 11.72 13.30 12.67
CA VAL A 150 10.34 13.58 12.31
C VAL A 150 10.02 12.88 11.00
N LYS A 151 8.92 12.14 10.97
CA LYS A 151 8.38 11.52 9.78
C LYS A 151 7.03 12.14 9.41
N TYR A 152 6.67 12.05 8.13
CA TYR A 152 5.45 12.61 7.56
C TYR A 152 4.66 11.55 6.80
N LEU A 153 3.36 11.83 6.64
CA LEU A 153 2.44 11.04 5.82
C LEU A 153 2.34 9.56 6.22
N SER A 154 2.54 9.26 7.51
CA SER A 154 2.30 7.91 8.04
C SER A 154 0.80 7.65 8.10
N GLU A 155 0.33 6.69 7.31
CA GLU A 155 -1.08 6.31 7.28
C GLU A 155 -1.45 5.52 8.53
N ILE A 156 -2.68 5.71 9.03
CA ILE A 156 -3.28 4.95 10.15
C ILE A 156 -2.41 4.83 11.42
N ALA A 157 -1.42 5.70 11.62
CA ALA A 157 -0.49 5.59 12.76
C ALA A 157 -1.19 5.59 14.14
N SER A 158 -2.37 6.19 14.26
CA SER A 158 -3.14 6.24 15.51
C SER A 158 -3.74 4.89 15.92
N VAL A 159 -4.04 4.02 14.98
CA VAL A 159 -4.62 2.68 15.23
C VAL A 159 -3.62 1.55 15.07
N ALA A 160 -2.45 1.82 14.48
CA ALA A 160 -1.37 0.85 14.36
C ALA A 160 -0.77 0.49 15.73
N LYS A 161 -0.30 -0.73 15.91
CA LYS A 161 0.40 -1.20 17.11
C LYS A 161 1.82 -0.66 17.15
N SER A 162 2.53 -0.77 16.04
CA SER A 162 3.90 -0.25 15.88
C SER A 162 4.09 0.34 14.49
N ILE A 163 5.08 1.21 14.37
CA ILE A 163 5.43 1.96 13.17
C ILE A 163 6.83 1.53 12.73
N LEU A 164 6.98 1.10 11.49
CA LEU A 164 8.25 0.82 10.86
C LEU A 164 8.87 2.14 10.38
N VAL A 165 10.04 2.47 10.91
CA VAL A 165 10.70 3.76 10.66
C VAL A 165 12.05 3.55 10.01
N SER A 166 12.34 4.29 8.93
CA SER A 166 13.68 4.35 8.35
C SER A 166 14.52 5.41 9.08
N VAL A 167 15.74 5.05 9.48
CA VAL A 167 16.66 5.94 10.19
C VAL A 167 18.08 5.77 9.65
N SER A 168 18.90 6.81 9.75
CA SER A 168 20.34 6.74 9.46
C SER A 168 21.15 6.58 10.74
N SER A 169 22.19 5.78 10.68
CA SER A 169 23.15 5.56 11.78
C SER A 169 24.59 5.54 11.24
N ASP A 170 25.56 5.43 12.16
CA ASP A 170 26.98 5.25 11.80
C ASP A 170 27.23 3.89 11.11
N GLU A 171 26.29 2.94 11.24
CA GLU A 171 26.32 1.64 10.55
C GLU A 171 25.52 1.62 9.25
N GLY A 172 25.01 2.76 8.77
CA GLY A 172 24.18 2.91 7.60
C GLY A 172 22.70 3.07 7.92
N VAL A 173 21.84 2.79 6.94
CA VAL A 173 20.38 2.86 7.09
C VAL A 173 19.88 1.68 7.90
N LEU A 174 18.95 1.96 8.83
CA LEU A 174 18.24 0.94 9.58
C LEU A 174 16.74 1.09 9.39
N LEU A 175 16.03 -0.03 9.43
CA LEU A 175 14.58 -0.09 9.55
C LEU A 175 14.23 -0.62 10.95
N VAL A 176 13.56 0.20 11.74
CA VAL A 176 13.28 -0.09 13.15
C VAL A 176 11.78 -0.05 13.43
N LEU A 177 11.28 -0.97 14.25
CA LEU A 177 9.91 -0.95 14.73
C LEU A 177 9.83 -0.15 16.03
N ILE A 178 8.93 0.84 16.06
CA ILE A 178 8.67 1.69 17.22
C ILE A 178 7.20 1.56 17.60
N ASP A 179 6.91 1.23 18.86
CA ASP A 179 5.54 1.23 19.37
C ASP A 179 4.93 2.63 19.26
N LYS A 180 3.71 2.74 18.81
CA LYS A 180 3.04 4.04 18.58
C LYS A 180 3.02 4.91 19.86
N ASP A 181 2.93 4.28 21.03
CA ASP A 181 2.82 5.00 22.30
C ASP A 181 4.14 5.68 22.72
N LYS A 182 5.25 5.38 22.04
CA LYS A 182 6.57 6.00 22.25
C LYS A 182 6.80 7.24 21.39
N VAL A 183 5.88 7.58 20.51
CA VAL A 183 6.01 8.71 19.58
C VAL A 183 4.83 9.66 19.72
N LYS A 184 5.04 10.92 19.32
CA LYS A 184 3.94 11.88 19.27
C LYS A 184 3.35 11.91 17.87
N LEU A 185 2.06 11.66 17.79
CA LEU A 185 1.30 11.70 16.55
C LEU A 185 0.52 13.01 16.44
N THR A 186 0.62 13.65 15.27
CA THR A 186 -0.17 14.83 14.93
C THR A 186 -0.90 14.56 13.62
N PRO A 187 -2.26 14.60 13.60
CA PRO A 187 -3.02 14.38 12.38
C PRO A 187 -2.74 15.46 11.35
N LEU A 188 -2.71 15.08 10.09
CA LEU A 188 -2.51 15.97 8.94
C LEU A 188 -3.78 16.02 8.10
N ALA A 189 -4.17 17.22 7.66
CA ALA A 189 -5.28 17.38 6.72
C ALA A 189 -4.88 16.82 5.34
N SER A 190 -5.81 16.09 4.73
CA SER A 190 -5.62 15.49 3.40
C SER A 190 -6.88 15.73 2.57
N THR A 191 -6.74 15.97 1.29
CA THR A 191 -7.87 16.10 0.36
C THR A 191 -8.63 14.78 0.18
N ALA A 192 -7.98 13.65 0.48
CA ALA A 192 -8.58 12.32 0.42
C ALA A 192 -9.26 11.92 1.74
N ASN A 193 -9.30 12.79 2.76
CA ASN A 193 -9.77 12.48 4.12
C ASN A 193 -9.15 11.20 4.73
N SER A 194 -7.97 10.79 4.24
CA SER A 194 -7.26 9.64 4.78
C SER A 194 -6.64 9.95 6.15
N PRO A 195 -6.63 9.00 7.10
CA PRO A 195 -6.02 9.17 8.43
C PRO A 195 -4.49 9.13 8.34
N ILE A 196 -3.89 10.27 7.99
CA ILE A 196 -2.44 10.45 7.87
C ILE A 196 -1.88 11.31 9.00
N PHE A 197 -0.64 11.03 9.40
CA PHE A 197 -0.02 11.61 10.59
C PHE A 197 1.41 12.07 10.32
N LYS A 198 1.78 13.15 11.03
CA LYS A 198 3.16 13.47 11.36
C LYS A 198 3.55 12.64 12.59
N VAL A 199 4.73 12.03 12.55
CA VAL A 199 5.30 11.21 13.63
C VAL A 199 6.55 11.91 14.16
N GLU A 200 6.51 12.40 15.40
CA GLU A 200 7.64 13.05 16.08
C GLU A 200 8.27 12.04 17.03
N ILE A 201 9.55 11.74 16.82
CA ILE A 201 10.34 10.76 17.56
C ILE A 201 11.37 11.55 18.38
N ASN A 202 11.15 11.64 19.70
CA ASN A 202 11.98 12.45 20.60
C ASN A 202 12.62 11.54 21.64
N ASP A 203 13.93 11.31 21.51
CA ASP A 203 14.75 10.52 22.44
C ASP A 203 14.18 9.12 22.73
N VAL A 204 13.64 8.47 21.69
CA VAL A 204 13.07 7.13 21.84
C VAL A 204 14.18 6.10 21.92
N THR A 205 14.25 5.41 23.04
CA THR A 205 15.23 4.34 23.28
C THR A 205 14.58 2.99 22.94
N LEU A 206 15.25 2.21 22.08
CA LEU A 206 14.82 0.89 21.63
C LEU A 206 15.90 -0.15 21.90
N ASP A 207 15.50 -1.41 21.98
CA ASP A 207 16.42 -2.54 21.91
C ASP A 207 16.89 -2.75 20.48
N GLN A 208 18.09 -3.29 20.28
CA GLN A 208 18.57 -3.64 18.93
C GLN A 208 17.66 -4.69 18.23
N SER A 209 16.92 -5.47 19.02
CA SER A 209 15.91 -6.39 18.48
C SER A 209 14.74 -5.69 17.76
N SER A 210 14.63 -4.36 17.87
CA SER A 210 13.68 -3.57 17.07
C SER A 210 14.10 -3.39 15.61
N ILE A 211 15.36 -3.70 15.25
CA ILE A 211 15.88 -3.67 13.88
C ILE A 211 15.38 -4.92 13.16
N ILE A 212 14.65 -4.75 12.05
CA ILE A 212 13.96 -5.86 11.37
C ILE A 212 14.81 -6.60 10.31
N HIS A 213 16.06 -6.24 10.15
CA HIS A 213 16.96 -6.83 9.15
C HIS A 213 18.32 -7.16 9.75
N GLU A 214 19.10 -7.99 9.06
CA GLU A 214 20.47 -8.26 9.42
C GLU A 214 21.36 -7.01 9.26
N LYS A 215 22.47 -7.00 9.98
CA LYS A 215 23.46 -5.92 9.92
C LYS A 215 23.94 -5.68 8.48
N GLY A 216 23.94 -4.41 8.06
CA GLY A 216 24.39 -3.99 6.73
C GLY A 216 23.34 -4.11 5.63
N ARG A 217 22.17 -4.73 5.87
CA ARG A 217 21.12 -4.90 4.86
C ARG A 217 20.01 -3.83 4.89
N GLY A 218 20.13 -2.81 5.72
CA GLY A 218 19.05 -1.83 5.91
C GLY A 218 18.69 -1.03 4.66
N LEU A 219 19.68 -0.61 3.86
CA LEU A 219 19.41 0.09 2.61
C LEU A 219 18.75 -0.82 1.57
N GLU A 220 19.17 -2.08 1.49
CA GLU A 220 18.53 -3.09 0.62
C GLU A 220 17.07 -3.30 1.02
N ALA A 221 16.80 -3.45 2.31
CA ALA A 221 15.46 -3.61 2.83
C ALA A 221 14.58 -2.38 2.57
N LEU A 222 15.13 -1.17 2.72
CA LEU A 222 14.42 0.07 2.41
C LEU A 222 14.09 0.20 0.91
N ARG A 223 15.03 -0.13 0.03
CA ARG A 223 14.81 -0.13 -1.42
C ARG A 223 13.70 -1.11 -1.80
N TYR A 224 13.74 -2.32 -1.27
CA TYR A 224 12.70 -3.31 -1.50
C TYR A 224 11.32 -2.81 -1.03
N LEU A 225 11.25 -2.23 0.18
CA LEU A 225 10.03 -1.63 0.71
C LEU A 225 9.49 -0.55 -0.24
N LEU A 226 10.33 0.37 -0.71
CA LEU A 226 9.93 1.44 -1.62
C LEU A 226 9.41 0.89 -2.95
N GLN A 227 10.08 -0.10 -3.52
CA GLN A 227 9.70 -0.72 -4.80
C GLN A 227 8.35 -1.42 -4.71
N ILE A 228 8.18 -2.30 -3.71
CA ILE A 228 6.92 -3.03 -3.56
C ILE A 228 5.74 -2.09 -3.21
N ASN A 229 5.98 -1.04 -2.41
CA ASN A 229 4.98 -0.04 -2.10
C ASN A 229 4.50 0.68 -3.37
N MET A 230 5.41 1.09 -4.26
CA MET A 230 5.05 1.72 -5.53
C MET A 230 4.19 0.80 -6.40
N VAL A 231 4.55 -0.47 -6.53
CA VAL A 231 3.77 -1.43 -7.33
C VAL A 231 2.38 -1.62 -6.73
N MET A 232 2.25 -1.79 -5.40
CA MET A 232 0.94 -1.98 -4.77
C MET A 232 0.07 -0.73 -4.81
N ARG A 233 0.65 0.48 -4.71
CA ARG A 233 -0.08 1.74 -4.94
C ARG A 233 -0.54 1.89 -6.39
N SER A 234 0.21 1.35 -7.35
CA SER A 234 -0.20 1.31 -8.76
C SER A 234 -1.41 0.39 -8.96
N TYR A 235 -1.56 -0.71 -8.20
CA TYR A 235 -2.79 -1.50 -8.20
C TYR A 235 -4.00 -0.74 -7.64
N ILE A 236 -3.81 0.07 -6.58
CA ILE A 236 -4.89 0.95 -6.09
C ILE A 236 -5.31 1.93 -7.21
N ALA A 237 -4.34 2.56 -7.87
CA ALA A 237 -4.61 3.49 -8.97
C ALA A 237 -5.32 2.80 -10.15
N LEU A 238 -4.94 1.56 -10.48
CA LEU A 238 -5.61 0.74 -11.49
C LEU A 238 -7.09 0.53 -11.14
N GLY A 239 -7.40 0.17 -9.89
CA GLY A 239 -8.77 -0.01 -9.44
C GLY A 239 -9.60 1.27 -9.52
N VAL A 240 -9.02 2.41 -9.13
CA VAL A 240 -9.66 3.73 -9.27
C VAL A 240 -9.93 4.05 -10.74
N ALA A 241 -8.96 3.87 -11.63
CA ALA A 241 -9.08 4.13 -13.06
C ALA A 241 -10.14 3.21 -13.71
N GLU A 242 -10.20 1.94 -13.31
CA GLU A 242 -11.23 1.00 -13.76
C GLU A 242 -12.63 1.48 -13.37
N LYS A 243 -12.83 1.92 -12.11
CA LYS A 243 -14.11 2.46 -11.67
C LYS A 243 -14.51 3.72 -12.41
N MET A 244 -13.57 4.64 -12.61
CA MET A 244 -13.82 5.88 -13.36
C MET A 244 -14.21 5.58 -14.82
N THR A 245 -13.52 4.66 -15.48
CA THR A 245 -13.81 4.24 -16.85
C THR A 245 -15.21 3.61 -16.94
N ALA A 246 -15.58 2.76 -15.98
CA ALA A 246 -16.92 2.18 -15.92
C ALA A 246 -18.02 3.25 -15.71
N LEU A 247 -17.79 4.24 -14.85
CA LEU A 247 -18.72 5.36 -14.63
C LEU A 247 -18.87 6.23 -15.88
N ILE A 248 -17.77 6.52 -16.58
CA ILE A 248 -17.81 7.26 -17.86
C ILE A 248 -18.61 6.48 -18.89
N ALA A 249 -18.37 5.19 -19.04
CA ALA A 249 -19.09 4.34 -19.99
C ALA A 249 -20.59 4.32 -19.70
N SER A 250 -21.00 4.11 -18.43
CA SER A 250 -22.40 4.15 -18.03
C SER A 250 -23.04 5.51 -18.31
N TYR A 251 -22.43 6.59 -17.82
CA TYR A 251 -22.97 7.94 -17.99
C TYR A 251 -23.12 8.33 -19.47
N THR A 252 -22.11 8.05 -20.30
CA THR A 252 -22.12 8.42 -21.71
C THR A 252 -23.09 7.57 -22.56
N SER A 253 -23.45 6.37 -22.10
CA SER A 253 -24.44 5.50 -22.74
C SER A 253 -25.90 5.87 -22.41
N GLU A 254 -26.12 6.64 -21.36
CA GLU A 254 -27.47 7.02 -20.89
C GLU A 254 -27.79 8.50 -21.14
N ARG A 255 -26.79 9.39 -21.04
CA ARG A 255 -27.00 10.83 -21.15
C ARG A 255 -27.32 11.26 -22.56
N GLU A 256 -28.43 11.95 -22.75
CA GLU A 256 -28.84 12.52 -24.04
C GLU A 256 -28.57 14.03 -24.08
N GLN A 257 -27.96 14.48 -25.17
CA GLN A 257 -27.82 15.90 -25.53
C GLN A 257 -27.80 16.02 -27.07
N PHE A 258 -28.25 17.16 -27.58
CA PHE A 258 -28.35 17.41 -29.04
C PHE A 258 -29.16 16.34 -29.78
N GLY A 259 -30.21 15.79 -29.13
CA GLY A 259 -31.16 14.83 -29.72
C GLY A 259 -30.65 13.40 -29.82
N ARG A 260 -29.54 13.03 -29.17
CA ARG A 260 -29.01 11.66 -29.10
C ARG A 260 -28.13 11.43 -27.89
N VAL A 261 -27.86 10.15 -27.58
CA VAL A 261 -26.94 9.71 -26.53
C VAL A 261 -25.53 10.24 -26.78
N ILE A 262 -24.91 10.85 -25.78
CA ILE A 262 -23.61 11.54 -25.95
C ILE A 262 -22.46 10.60 -26.33
N GLY A 263 -22.50 9.31 -25.91
CA GLY A 263 -21.53 8.29 -26.32
C GLY A 263 -21.49 8.02 -27.82
N THR A 264 -22.52 8.45 -28.60
CA THR A 264 -22.52 8.32 -30.08
C THR A 264 -21.68 9.40 -30.78
N PHE A 265 -21.24 10.44 -30.05
CA PHE A 265 -20.33 11.45 -30.61
C PHE A 265 -18.89 10.93 -30.59
N GLN A 266 -18.21 10.99 -31.74
CA GLN A 266 -16.82 10.50 -31.88
C GLN A 266 -15.86 11.14 -30.86
N ALA A 267 -16.03 12.45 -30.56
CA ALA A 267 -15.20 13.14 -29.57
C ALA A 267 -15.31 12.53 -28.16
N VAL A 268 -16.44 11.89 -27.84
CA VAL A 268 -16.65 11.22 -26.54
C VAL A 268 -16.20 9.75 -26.63
N SER A 269 -16.65 9.02 -27.66
CA SER A 269 -16.33 7.59 -27.79
C SER A 269 -14.84 7.31 -27.99
N HIS A 270 -14.12 8.17 -28.73
CA HIS A 270 -12.67 8.00 -28.92
C HIS A 270 -11.92 8.22 -27.59
N ARG A 271 -12.28 9.25 -26.82
CA ARG A 271 -11.68 9.45 -25.49
C ARG A 271 -11.94 8.28 -24.54
N ALA A 272 -13.15 7.74 -24.54
CA ALA A 272 -13.47 6.56 -23.73
C ALA A 272 -12.65 5.32 -24.17
N ALA A 273 -12.43 5.14 -25.46
CA ALA A 273 -11.60 4.08 -26.00
C ALA A 273 -10.11 4.26 -25.61
N ASP A 274 -9.59 5.47 -25.69
CA ASP A 274 -8.22 5.79 -25.26
C ASP A 274 -8.03 5.45 -23.76
N CYS A 275 -8.93 5.90 -22.89
CA CYS A 275 -8.89 5.57 -21.46
C CYS A 275 -8.92 4.04 -21.20
N PHE A 276 -9.72 3.29 -21.98
CA PHE A 276 -9.77 1.84 -21.86
C PHE A 276 -8.43 1.18 -22.26
N ILE A 277 -7.81 1.64 -23.35
CA ILE A 277 -6.50 1.14 -23.80
C ILE A 277 -5.43 1.41 -22.73
N GLU A 278 -5.37 2.62 -22.19
CA GLU A 278 -4.41 2.99 -21.14
C GLU A 278 -4.63 2.18 -19.87
N LEU A 279 -5.88 1.92 -19.47
CA LEU A 279 -6.24 1.06 -18.35
C LEU A 279 -5.68 -0.36 -18.51
N GLU A 280 -5.88 -0.97 -19.71
CA GLU A 280 -5.36 -2.32 -19.98
C GLU A 280 -3.82 -2.35 -20.04
N CYS A 281 -3.19 -1.30 -20.56
CA CYS A 281 -1.73 -1.16 -20.50
C CYS A 281 -1.24 -1.09 -19.04
N LEU A 282 -1.88 -0.30 -18.18
CA LEU A 282 -1.54 -0.19 -16.77
C LEU A 282 -1.71 -1.55 -16.06
N ARG A 283 -2.75 -2.30 -16.36
CA ARG A 283 -2.98 -3.66 -15.83
C ARG A 283 -1.82 -4.59 -16.14
N LEU A 284 -1.42 -4.66 -17.41
CA LEU A 284 -0.30 -5.51 -17.85
C LEU A 284 1.03 -5.11 -17.23
N VAL A 285 1.31 -3.80 -17.12
CA VAL A 285 2.54 -3.29 -16.48
C VAL A 285 2.58 -3.66 -15.00
N ASN A 286 1.46 -3.56 -14.28
CA ASN A 286 1.39 -3.95 -12.86
C ASN A 286 1.64 -5.44 -12.67
N GLN A 287 1.06 -6.29 -13.53
CA GLN A 287 1.29 -7.74 -13.51
C GLN A 287 2.76 -8.07 -13.78
N GLN A 288 3.36 -7.44 -14.80
CA GLN A 288 4.78 -7.63 -15.10
C GLN A 288 5.68 -7.17 -13.94
N ALA A 289 5.39 -6.03 -13.31
CA ALA A 289 6.14 -5.51 -12.18
C ALA A 289 6.08 -6.46 -10.97
N SER A 290 4.90 -7.03 -10.68
CA SER A 290 4.75 -8.03 -9.60
C SER A 290 5.59 -9.27 -9.85
N VAL A 291 5.56 -9.80 -11.09
CA VAL A 291 6.37 -10.98 -11.46
C VAL A 291 7.87 -10.68 -11.34
N ASN A 292 8.31 -9.52 -11.79
CA ASN A 292 9.73 -9.14 -11.72
C ASN A 292 10.20 -9.05 -10.26
N LEU A 293 9.41 -8.46 -9.36
CA LEU A 293 9.73 -8.40 -7.93
C LEU A 293 9.85 -9.78 -7.27
N ILE A 294 9.07 -10.77 -7.75
CA ILE A 294 9.13 -12.15 -7.24
C ILE A 294 10.37 -12.87 -7.78
N LEU A 295 10.65 -12.77 -9.09
CA LEU A 295 11.65 -13.60 -9.77
C LEU A 295 13.07 -13.07 -9.62
N GLU A 296 13.28 -11.75 -9.66
CA GLU A 296 14.59 -11.12 -9.80
C GLU A 296 15.08 -10.44 -8.51
N GLY A 297 14.26 -10.41 -7.49
CA GLY A 297 14.53 -9.56 -6.33
C GLY A 297 14.43 -8.10 -6.75
N ILE A 298 15.37 -7.24 -6.35
CA ILE A 298 15.31 -5.80 -6.64
C ILE A 298 15.61 -5.58 -8.13
N THR A 299 14.60 -5.21 -8.91
CA THR A 299 14.76 -4.77 -10.29
C THR A 299 15.23 -3.32 -10.36
N SER A 300 15.79 -2.92 -11.53
CA SER A 300 16.41 -1.60 -11.70
C SER A 300 15.43 -0.44 -11.52
N SER A 301 15.94 0.70 -11.07
CA SER A 301 15.21 1.97 -10.94
C SER A 301 14.49 2.40 -12.23
N GLU A 302 14.91 1.94 -13.40
CA GLU A 302 14.35 2.29 -14.70
C GLU A 302 12.94 1.69 -14.94
N GLU A 303 12.65 0.48 -14.46
CA GLU A 303 11.31 -0.13 -14.58
C GLU A 303 10.29 0.55 -13.65
N ILE A 304 10.75 1.01 -12.50
CA ILE A 304 9.95 1.79 -11.56
C ILE A 304 9.57 3.16 -12.16
N ILE A 305 10.52 3.79 -12.88
CA ILE A 305 10.28 5.05 -13.59
C ILE A 305 9.24 4.86 -14.70
N ARG A 306 9.23 3.73 -15.42
CA ARG A 306 8.20 3.44 -16.41
C ARG A 306 6.81 3.35 -15.80
N VAL A 307 6.64 2.71 -14.66
CA VAL A 307 5.35 2.64 -13.93
C VAL A 307 4.89 4.04 -13.47
N ASN A 308 5.82 4.92 -13.09
CA ASN A 308 5.48 6.29 -12.68
C ASN A 308 5.14 7.20 -13.86
N ASN A 309 5.82 7.07 -15.00
CA ASN A 309 5.52 7.87 -16.20
C ASN A 309 4.13 7.56 -16.77
N ILE A 310 3.67 6.31 -16.69
CA ILE A 310 2.29 5.95 -17.06
C ILE A 310 1.27 6.65 -16.15
N LYS A 311 1.62 6.93 -14.87
CA LYS A 311 0.74 7.68 -13.94
C LYS A 311 0.63 9.17 -14.28
N GLU A 312 1.68 9.79 -14.77
CA GLU A 312 1.66 11.21 -15.17
C GLU A 312 0.82 11.40 -16.44
N ASP A 313 0.93 10.48 -17.39
CA ASP A 313 0.14 10.52 -18.64
C ASP A 313 -1.35 10.20 -18.41
N ALA A 314 -1.69 9.38 -17.41
CA ALA A 314 -3.08 9.07 -17.05
C ALA A 314 -3.77 10.19 -16.25
N SER A 315 -3.06 11.24 -15.84
CA SER A 315 -3.59 12.38 -15.06
C SER A 315 -4.03 13.57 -15.93
N ILE A 316 -3.96 13.47 -17.26
CA ILE A 316 -4.45 14.44 -18.25
C ILE A 316 -5.82 13.99 -18.77
#